data_ea7963e275bf9afe375fb2d043d4c4e4
#
_entry.id   ea7963e275bf9afe375fb2d043d4c4e4
#
_cell.length_a   1.000
_cell.length_b   1.000
_cell.length_c   1.000
_cell.angle_alpha   90.00
_cell.angle_beta   90.00
_cell.angle_gamma   90.00
#
_symmetry.space_group_name_H-M   'P 1'
#
loop_
_entity.id
_entity.type
_entity.pdbx_description
1 polymer ?
#
loop_
_entity_poly.entity_id
_entity_poly.type
_entity_poly.pdbx_seq_one_letter_code
_entity_poly.pdbx_strand_id
1 'polypeptide(L)'
;MSNNEFHQRRLSATPRGVGVMCNFFAQSAENATLKDVEGNEYIDFAAGIAVLNTGHRHPDLVAAVEQQLQQFTHTAYQIVPYESYVTLAEKINALAPVSGQAKTAFFTTGAEAVENAVKIARAHTGRPGVIAFSGGFHGRTYMTMALTGKVAPYKIGFGPFPGSVYHVPYPSDLHGISTQDSLDAIERLFKSDIEAKQVAAIIFEPVQGEGGFNVAPKELVAAIRRLCDEHGIVMIADEVQSGFARTGKLFAMDHYADKPDLMTMAKSLAGGMPLSGVVGNANIMDAPAPGGLGGTYAGNPLAVAAAHAVLNIIDKESLCERANQLGQRLKNTLIYAKESVPAIAAVRGLGSMIAVEFNDPQTGEPSAAIAQKIQQRALAQGLLLLTCGAYGNVIRFLYPLTIPDAQFDAAMKILQDALSD
;
A
#
# COMPACT_ATOMS: atom_id res chain seq x y z
N MET A 1 -32.94 -6.86 6.78
CA MET A 1 -32.03 -7.93 7.27
C MET A 1 -31.01 -7.30 8.19
N SER A 2 -30.72 -7.95 9.33
CA SER A 2 -29.73 -7.47 10.29
C SER A 2 -28.32 -7.85 9.90
N ASN A 3 -27.32 -7.21 10.52
CA ASN A 3 -25.92 -7.58 10.38
C ASN A 3 -25.69 -9.07 10.74
N ASN A 4 -26.35 -9.55 11.79
CA ASN A 4 -26.24 -10.95 12.20
C ASN A 4 -26.80 -11.94 11.17
N GLU A 5 -27.95 -11.63 10.56
CA GLU A 5 -28.52 -12.46 9.48
C GLU A 5 -27.59 -12.53 8.29
N PHE A 6 -27.00 -11.42 7.85
CA PHE A 6 -25.98 -11.41 6.79
C PHE A 6 -24.73 -12.18 7.18
N HIS A 7 -24.30 -12.07 8.45
CA HIS A 7 -23.13 -12.82 8.93
C HIS A 7 -23.37 -14.33 8.85
N GLN A 8 -24.53 -14.85 9.26
CA GLN A 8 -24.87 -16.27 9.15
C GLN A 8 -24.91 -16.74 7.68
N ARG A 9 -25.51 -15.93 6.80
CA ARG A 9 -25.53 -16.21 5.37
C ARG A 9 -24.12 -16.26 4.77
N ARG A 10 -23.25 -15.32 5.16
CA ARG A 10 -21.85 -15.31 4.73
C ARG A 10 -21.13 -16.58 5.13
N LEU A 11 -21.29 -17.03 6.39
CA LEU A 11 -20.66 -18.27 6.87
C LEU A 11 -21.07 -19.50 6.04
N SER A 12 -22.30 -19.51 5.53
CA SER A 12 -22.80 -20.60 4.68
C SER A 12 -22.38 -20.46 3.20
N ALA A 13 -22.21 -19.24 2.69
CA ALA A 13 -22.03 -18.97 1.26
C ALA A 13 -20.56 -18.78 0.84
N THR A 14 -19.67 -18.42 1.78
CA THR A 14 -18.27 -18.11 1.46
C THR A 14 -17.30 -18.97 2.26
N PRO A 15 -16.15 -19.36 1.68
CA PRO A 15 -15.18 -20.17 2.40
C PRO A 15 -14.53 -19.37 3.55
N ARG A 16 -14.21 -20.05 4.64
CA ARG A 16 -13.61 -19.46 5.85
C ARG A 16 -12.28 -18.72 5.58
N GLY A 17 -11.58 -19.07 4.51
CA GLY A 17 -10.33 -18.41 4.11
C GLY A 17 -10.52 -16.96 3.70
N VAL A 18 -11.76 -16.54 3.34
CA VAL A 18 -12.12 -15.14 3.15
C VAL A 18 -12.50 -14.54 4.50
N GLY A 19 -11.48 -14.15 5.27
CA GLY A 19 -11.65 -13.54 6.59
C GLY A 19 -12.23 -12.13 6.49
N VAL A 20 -13.03 -11.74 7.48
CA VAL A 20 -13.53 -10.37 7.65
C VAL A 20 -13.20 -9.88 9.05
N MET A 21 -12.92 -8.60 9.18
CA MET A 21 -12.60 -7.97 10.46
C MET A 21 -13.87 -7.56 11.22
N CYS A 22 -14.85 -6.98 10.50
CA CYS A 22 -16.07 -6.48 11.09
C CYS A 22 -17.26 -7.43 10.87
N ASN A 23 -18.17 -7.47 11.83
CA ASN A 23 -19.41 -8.26 11.75
C ASN A 23 -20.61 -7.42 11.27
N PHE A 24 -20.40 -6.21 10.80
CA PHE A 24 -21.41 -5.39 10.16
C PHE A 24 -21.22 -5.35 8.64
N PHE A 25 -22.31 -5.09 7.91
CA PHE A 25 -22.34 -5.10 6.45
C PHE A 25 -22.61 -3.71 5.91
N ALA A 26 -21.74 -3.22 5.05
CA ALA A 26 -21.89 -1.91 4.44
C ALA A 26 -23.13 -1.86 3.54
N GLN A 27 -23.95 -0.82 3.71
CA GLN A 27 -25.08 -0.48 2.86
C GLN A 27 -24.72 0.66 1.90
N SER A 28 -24.07 1.68 2.43
CA SER A 28 -23.64 2.85 1.66
C SER A 28 -22.38 3.47 2.29
N ALA A 29 -21.70 4.27 1.51
CA ALA A 29 -20.58 5.06 2.01
C ALA A 29 -20.48 6.37 1.23
N GLU A 30 -20.02 7.44 1.89
CA GLU A 30 -19.76 8.74 1.30
C GLU A 30 -18.59 9.41 2.01
N ASN A 31 -17.61 9.88 1.23
CA ASN A 31 -16.37 10.48 1.72
C ASN A 31 -15.71 9.60 2.82
N ALA A 32 -15.72 10.02 4.08
CA ALA A 32 -15.16 9.30 5.21
C ALA A 32 -16.21 8.63 6.11
N THR A 33 -17.46 8.56 5.67
CA THR A 33 -18.57 7.91 6.40
C THR A 33 -18.96 6.61 5.73
N LEU A 34 -19.07 5.54 6.53
CA LEU A 34 -19.59 4.25 6.12
C LEU A 34 -20.85 3.96 6.93
N LYS A 35 -21.92 3.54 6.27
CA LYS A 35 -23.20 3.20 6.89
C LYS A 35 -23.51 1.73 6.70
N ASP A 36 -23.88 1.05 7.79
CA ASP A 36 -24.24 -0.36 7.73
C ASP A 36 -25.73 -0.58 7.42
N VAL A 37 -26.11 -1.84 7.23
CA VAL A 37 -27.50 -2.23 6.89
C VAL A 37 -28.51 -2.00 8.02
N GLU A 38 -28.07 -1.71 9.24
CA GLU A 38 -28.91 -1.36 10.39
C GLU A 38 -28.98 0.15 10.61
N GLY A 39 -28.25 0.93 9.79
CA GLY A 39 -28.25 2.39 9.83
C GLY A 39 -27.19 2.99 10.76
N ASN A 40 -26.32 2.18 11.34
CA ASN A 40 -25.21 2.71 12.14
C ASN A 40 -24.16 3.34 11.22
N GLU A 41 -23.58 4.45 11.66
CA GLU A 41 -22.56 5.19 10.92
C GLU A 41 -21.19 5.05 11.58
N TYR A 42 -20.17 4.93 10.74
CA TYR A 42 -18.77 4.78 11.15
C TYR A 42 -17.90 5.80 10.43
N ILE A 43 -16.97 6.42 11.14
CA ILE A 43 -15.91 7.20 10.55
C ILE A 43 -14.85 6.19 10.04
N ASP A 44 -14.61 6.19 8.73
CA ASP A 44 -13.76 5.19 8.06
C ASP A 44 -12.29 5.60 8.04
N PHE A 45 -11.52 5.09 9.00
CA PHE A 45 -10.06 5.21 9.01
C PHE A 45 -9.34 3.98 8.44
N ALA A 46 -10.08 3.10 7.75
CA ALA A 46 -9.54 2.00 6.96
C ALA A 46 -9.45 2.35 5.47
N ALA A 47 -10.41 3.14 4.96
CA ALA A 47 -10.51 3.59 3.57
C ALA A 47 -10.27 2.46 2.54
N GLY A 48 -10.84 1.26 2.81
CA GLY A 48 -10.63 0.09 1.97
C GLY A 48 -9.17 -0.41 1.93
N ILE A 49 -8.41 -0.20 2.98
CA ILE A 49 -6.96 -0.44 3.09
C ILE A 49 -6.16 0.53 2.18
N ALA A 50 -6.28 1.82 2.45
CA ALA A 50 -5.63 2.92 1.71
C ALA A 50 -6.02 3.02 0.21
N VAL A 51 -7.21 2.58 -0.15
CA VAL A 51 -7.72 2.67 -1.53
C VAL A 51 -8.42 4.01 -1.77
N LEU A 52 -9.02 4.59 -0.74
CA LEU A 52 -9.93 5.73 -0.85
C LEU A 52 -9.30 7.03 -0.36
N ASN A 53 -8.12 7.39 -0.87
CA ASN A 53 -7.49 8.67 -0.53
C ASN A 53 -8.36 9.87 -0.93
N THR A 54 -9.17 9.73 -1.98
CA THR A 54 -10.15 10.73 -2.45
C THR A 54 -11.55 10.56 -1.85
N GLY A 55 -11.72 9.66 -0.87
CA GLY A 55 -13.00 9.38 -0.22
C GLY A 55 -13.91 8.43 -1.00
N HIS A 56 -14.92 7.92 -0.33
CA HIS A 56 -15.97 7.13 -0.95
C HIS A 56 -16.79 7.99 -1.91
N ARG A 57 -16.96 7.51 -3.15
CA ARG A 57 -17.88 8.11 -4.14
C ARG A 57 -17.61 9.60 -4.38
N HIS A 58 -16.36 10.01 -4.52
CA HIS A 58 -16.08 11.39 -4.89
C HIS A 58 -16.88 11.79 -6.14
N PRO A 59 -17.59 12.93 -6.17
CA PRO A 59 -18.48 13.30 -7.28
C PRO A 59 -17.77 13.31 -8.66
N ASP A 60 -16.57 13.87 -8.72
CA ASP A 60 -15.78 13.93 -9.97
C ASP A 60 -15.38 12.53 -10.47
N LEU A 61 -15.11 11.58 -9.54
CA LEU A 61 -14.80 10.19 -9.91
C LEU A 61 -16.04 9.48 -10.40
N VAL A 62 -17.18 9.62 -9.71
CA VAL A 62 -18.45 9.02 -10.12
C VAL A 62 -18.85 9.51 -11.51
N ALA A 63 -18.78 10.82 -11.75
CA ALA A 63 -19.10 11.41 -13.05
C ALA A 63 -18.20 10.87 -14.19
N ALA A 64 -16.89 10.72 -13.93
CA ALA A 64 -15.96 10.19 -14.93
C ALA A 64 -16.28 8.73 -15.30
N VAL A 65 -16.62 7.91 -14.31
CA VAL A 65 -17.01 6.50 -14.54
C VAL A 65 -18.34 6.41 -15.28
N GLU A 66 -19.34 7.21 -14.91
CA GLU A 66 -20.64 7.28 -15.58
C GLU A 66 -20.48 7.71 -17.04
N GLN A 67 -19.64 8.70 -17.32
CA GLN A 67 -19.34 9.13 -18.68
C GLN A 67 -18.71 7.99 -19.51
N GLN A 68 -17.77 7.26 -18.95
CA GLN A 68 -17.13 6.12 -19.62
C GLN A 68 -18.12 4.98 -19.88
N LEU A 69 -19.06 4.74 -18.95
CA LEU A 69 -20.13 3.74 -19.12
C LEU A 69 -21.02 4.00 -20.35
N GLN A 70 -21.17 5.27 -20.75
CA GLN A 70 -21.94 5.63 -21.96
C GLN A 70 -21.18 5.34 -23.26
N GLN A 71 -19.88 5.04 -23.21
CA GLN A 71 -19.06 4.79 -24.39
C GLN A 71 -18.84 3.29 -24.59
N PHE A 72 -18.05 2.67 -23.70
CA PHE A 72 -17.79 1.23 -23.69
C PHE A 72 -17.22 0.81 -22.32
N THR A 73 -17.41 -0.46 -21.98
CA THR A 73 -17.00 -1.02 -20.69
C THR A 73 -15.74 -1.88 -20.79
N HIS A 74 -15.43 -2.41 -21.98
CA HIS A 74 -14.32 -3.35 -22.17
C HIS A 74 -14.02 -3.57 -23.65
N THR A 75 -12.74 -3.59 -24.03
CA THR A 75 -12.30 -3.98 -25.37
C THR A 75 -11.13 -4.96 -25.34
N ALA A 76 -10.58 -5.28 -24.16
CA ALA A 76 -9.25 -5.84 -23.97
C ALA A 76 -8.21 -4.96 -24.71
N TYR A 77 -7.55 -4.04 -23.99
CA TYR A 77 -6.65 -3.02 -24.56
C TYR A 77 -5.67 -3.58 -25.62
N GLN A 78 -5.16 -4.76 -25.39
CA GLN A 78 -4.22 -5.45 -26.29
C GLN A 78 -4.87 -5.89 -27.64
N ILE A 79 -6.20 -5.88 -27.74
CA ILE A 79 -6.94 -6.19 -28.98
C ILE A 79 -7.38 -4.88 -29.68
N VAL A 80 -8.08 -4.01 -28.94
CA VAL A 80 -8.47 -2.69 -29.42
C VAL A 80 -8.08 -1.64 -28.40
N PRO A 81 -6.98 -0.92 -28.63
CA PRO A 81 -6.52 0.12 -27.72
C PRO A 81 -7.47 1.33 -27.69
N TYR A 82 -7.40 2.12 -26.64
CA TYR A 82 -8.19 3.33 -26.45
C TYR A 82 -7.35 4.48 -25.88
N GLU A 83 -7.70 5.71 -26.27
CA GLU A 83 -6.96 6.93 -25.99
C GLU A 83 -6.76 7.16 -24.50
N SER A 84 -7.79 6.93 -23.67
CA SER A 84 -7.73 7.22 -22.24
C SER A 84 -6.64 6.42 -21.50
N TYR A 85 -6.32 5.20 -21.95
CA TYR A 85 -5.20 4.42 -21.45
C TYR A 85 -3.86 5.11 -21.76
N VAL A 86 -3.69 5.54 -23.03
CA VAL A 86 -2.45 6.20 -23.49
C VAL A 86 -2.25 7.50 -22.73
N THR A 87 -3.27 8.35 -22.64
CA THR A 87 -3.18 9.63 -21.93
C THR A 87 -2.96 9.47 -20.44
N LEU A 88 -3.49 8.42 -19.80
CA LEU A 88 -3.16 8.12 -18.40
C LEU A 88 -1.69 7.69 -18.27
N ALA A 89 -1.18 6.84 -19.16
CA ALA A 89 0.22 6.44 -19.16
C ALA A 89 1.14 7.65 -19.33
N GLU A 90 0.83 8.57 -20.25
CA GLU A 90 1.58 9.81 -20.45
C GLU A 90 1.61 10.68 -19.17
N LYS A 91 0.46 10.84 -18.49
CA LYS A 91 0.38 11.58 -17.22
C LYS A 91 1.23 10.91 -16.14
N ILE A 92 1.13 9.61 -15.96
CA ILE A 92 1.92 8.88 -14.97
C ILE A 92 3.42 8.97 -15.31
N ASN A 93 3.80 8.82 -16.59
CA ASN A 93 5.18 8.96 -17.03
C ASN A 93 5.79 10.33 -16.69
N ALA A 94 4.98 11.40 -16.78
CA ALA A 94 5.41 12.76 -16.45
C ALA A 94 5.55 13.00 -14.93
N LEU A 95 4.80 12.28 -14.12
CA LEU A 95 4.69 12.48 -12.67
C LEU A 95 5.58 11.52 -11.85
N ALA A 96 5.86 10.34 -12.38
CA ALA A 96 6.54 9.29 -11.61
C ALA A 96 8.03 9.59 -11.39
N PRO A 97 8.53 9.49 -10.15
CA PRO A 97 9.94 9.72 -9.83
C PRO A 97 10.78 8.48 -10.15
N VAL A 98 10.88 8.13 -11.44
CA VAL A 98 11.69 7.01 -11.92
C VAL A 98 12.91 7.52 -12.71
N SER A 99 13.90 6.66 -12.90
CA SER A 99 15.11 6.99 -13.64
C SER A 99 14.87 7.08 -15.17
N GLY A 100 15.39 8.11 -15.83
CA GLY A 100 15.33 8.27 -17.27
C GLY A 100 13.94 8.56 -17.83
N GLN A 101 13.73 8.27 -19.13
CA GLN A 101 12.42 8.34 -19.77
C GLN A 101 11.52 7.23 -19.25
N ALA A 102 10.29 7.56 -18.89
CA ALA A 102 9.35 6.60 -18.32
C ALA A 102 8.41 5.99 -19.34
N LYS A 103 8.01 4.74 -19.10
CA LYS A 103 6.86 4.06 -19.73
C LYS A 103 6.00 3.41 -18.67
N THR A 104 4.69 3.33 -18.91
CA THR A 104 3.71 2.73 -17.99
C THR A 104 2.93 1.62 -18.68
N ALA A 105 2.74 0.50 -17.97
CA ALA A 105 1.80 -0.56 -18.31
C ALA A 105 0.79 -0.72 -17.17
N PHE A 106 -0.51 -0.84 -17.49
CA PHE A 106 -1.56 -1.03 -16.49
C PHE A 106 -2.00 -2.49 -16.41
N PHE A 107 -2.40 -2.89 -15.20
CA PHE A 107 -2.93 -4.20 -14.85
C PHE A 107 -4.17 -4.03 -13.96
N THR A 108 -4.62 -5.10 -13.29
CA THR A 108 -5.86 -5.04 -12.51
C THR A 108 -5.60 -4.91 -11.00
N THR A 109 -4.65 -5.66 -10.46
CA THR A 109 -4.37 -5.70 -9.00
C THR A 109 -2.93 -5.36 -8.67
N GLY A 110 -2.67 -4.95 -7.42
CA GLY A 110 -1.31 -4.70 -6.95
C GLY A 110 -0.40 -5.93 -7.06
N ALA A 111 -0.95 -7.13 -6.83
CA ALA A 111 -0.21 -8.38 -7.03
C ALA A 111 0.24 -8.56 -8.47
N GLU A 112 -0.63 -8.29 -9.46
CA GLU A 112 -0.24 -8.33 -10.89
C GLU A 112 0.83 -7.29 -11.22
N ALA A 113 0.74 -6.09 -10.67
CA ALA A 113 1.77 -5.07 -10.87
C ALA A 113 3.14 -5.57 -10.37
N VAL A 114 3.20 -6.14 -9.17
CA VAL A 114 4.45 -6.71 -8.61
C VAL A 114 4.94 -7.90 -9.43
N GLU A 115 4.06 -8.85 -9.80
CA GLU A 115 4.40 -9.99 -10.68
C GLU A 115 5.03 -9.50 -11.97
N ASN A 116 4.44 -8.48 -12.61
CA ASN A 116 4.94 -7.93 -13.86
C ASN A 116 6.22 -7.12 -13.67
N ALA A 117 6.41 -6.39 -12.58
CA ALA A 117 7.67 -5.72 -12.27
C ALA A 117 8.83 -6.72 -12.16
N VAL A 118 8.60 -7.87 -11.50
CA VAL A 118 9.59 -8.96 -11.43
C VAL A 118 9.84 -9.58 -12.81
N LYS A 119 8.79 -9.82 -13.60
CA LYS A 119 8.92 -10.31 -15.00
C LYS A 119 9.77 -9.37 -15.84
N ILE A 120 9.50 -8.07 -15.77
CA ILE A 120 10.23 -7.03 -16.51
C ILE A 120 11.70 -7.03 -16.08
N ALA A 121 11.99 -7.03 -14.78
CA ALA A 121 13.35 -7.05 -14.25
C ALA A 121 14.11 -8.30 -14.69
N ARG A 122 13.50 -9.47 -14.63
CA ARG A 122 14.08 -10.73 -15.11
C ARG A 122 14.32 -10.73 -16.63
N ALA A 123 13.37 -10.23 -17.42
CA ALA A 123 13.53 -10.11 -18.87
C ALA A 123 14.68 -9.17 -19.24
N HIS A 124 14.81 -8.05 -18.52
CA HIS A 124 15.87 -7.07 -18.76
C HIS A 124 17.26 -7.60 -18.40
N THR A 125 17.38 -8.26 -17.25
CA THR A 125 18.69 -8.69 -16.72
C THR A 125 19.09 -10.10 -17.15
N GLY A 126 18.14 -10.95 -17.54
CA GLY A 126 18.35 -12.37 -17.75
C GLY A 126 18.67 -13.15 -16.47
N ARG A 127 18.35 -12.61 -15.28
CA ARG A 127 18.74 -13.14 -13.97
C ARG A 127 17.52 -13.61 -13.18
N PRO A 128 17.62 -14.63 -12.31
CA PRO A 128 16.48 -15.18 -11.57
C PRO A 128 16.24 -14.51 -10.21
N GLY A 129 17.27 -14.01 -9.54
CA GLY A 129 17.22 -13.64 -8.11
C GLY A 129 16.46 -12.37 -7.84
N VAL A 130 15.70 -12.35 -6.75
CA VAL A 130 15.05 -11.15 -6.23
C VAL A 130 15.28 -11.06 -4.72
N ILE A 131 15.74 -9.91 -4.26
CA ILE A 131 15.87 -9.60 -2.83
C ILE A 131 14.67 -8.77 -2.40
N ALA A 132 14.03 -9.19 -1.31
CA ALA A 132 12.93 -8.49 -0.65
C ALA A 132 13.26 -8.28 0.83
N PHE A 133 12.39 -7.57 1.55
CA PHE A 133 12.61 -7.24 2.95
C PHE A 133 11.63 -7.94 3.89
N SER A 134 12.09 -8.31 5.07
CA SER A 134 11.24 -8.80 6.15
C SER A 134 10.17 -7.76 6.50
N GLY A 135 8.97 -8.20 6.80
CA GLY A 135 7.82 -7.33 7.05
C GLY A 135 7.18 -6.73 5.80
N GLY A 136 7.79 -6.87 4.61
CA GLY A 136 7.21 -6.41 3.36
C GLY A 136 5.96 -7.19 2.95
N PHE A 137 5.04 -6.52 2.25
CA PHE A 137 3.85 -7.14 1.68
C PHE A 137 3.70 -6.74 0.21
N HIS A 138 3.65 -7.73 -0.67
CA HIS A 138 3.65 -7.52 -2.12
C HIS A 138 2.48 -8.17 -2.86
N GLY A 139 1.61 -8.89 -2.16
CA GLY A 139 0.41 -9.52 -2.71
C GLY A 139 0.18 -10.95 -2.24
N ARG A 140 -0.82 -11.61 -2.84
CA ARG A 140 -1.30 -12.96 -2.47
C ARG A 140 -1.27 -13.95 -3.62
N THR A 141 -0.53 -13.68 -4.68
CA THR A 141 -0.17 -14.65 -5.74
C THR A 141 1.13 -15.36 -5.39
N TYR A 142 1.47 -16.45 -6.04
CA TYR A 142 2.61 -17.28 -5.63
C TYR A 142 3.94 -16.52 -5.57
N MET A 143 4.26 -15.73 -6.59
CA MET A 143 5.49 -14.95 -6.57
C MET A 143 5.42 -13.82 -5.54
N THR A 144 4.30 -13.13 -5.43
CA THR A 144 4.15 -12.05 -4.45
C THR A 144 4.11 -12.58 -3.02
N MET A 145 3.58 -13.80 -2.77
CA MET A 145 3.71 -14.48 -1.48
C MET A 145 5.17 -14.87 -1.19
N ALA A 146 5.93 -15.31 -2.19
CA ALA A 146 7.35 -15.57 -2.03
C ALA A 146 8.11 -14.31 -1.59
N LEU A 147 7.79 -13.14 -2.16
CA LEU A 147 8.38 -11.84 -1.84
C LEU A 147 7.93 -11.30 -0.47
N THR A 148 6.68 -11.60 -0.06
CA THR A 148 6.12 -11.10 1.21
C THR A 148 6.91 -11.62 2.41
N GLY A 149 7.36 -10.72 3.26
CA GLY A 149 8.22 -10.98 4.43
C GLY A 149 7.45 -11.30 5.72
N LYS A 150 6.23 -11.84 5.62
CA LYS A 150 5.37 -12.21 6.76
C LYS A 150 4.69 -13.54 6.48
N VAL A 151 4.78 -14.50 7.41
CA VAL A 151 4.23 -15.84 7.23
C VAL A 151 2.71 -15.87 7.47
N ALA A 152 2.28 -15.53 8.66
CA ALA A 152 0.86 -15.53 9.02
C ALA A 152 0.18 -14.19 8.64
N PRO A 153 -1.02 -14.23 8.02
CA PRO A 153 -1.76 -15.40 7.54
C PRO A 153 -1.43 -15.79 6.09
N TYR A 154 -0.45 -15.13 5.45
CA TYR A 154 -0.32 -15.08 3.98
C TYR A 154 0.27 -16.33 3.34
N LYS A 155 1.16 -17.06 4.04
CA LYS A 155 1.94 -18.16 3.47
C LYS A 155 1.56 -19.54 4.01
N ILE A 156 0.81 -19.62 5.11
CA ILE A 156 0.54 -20.89 5.81
C ILE A 156 -0.24 -21.84 4.92
N GLY A 157 0.36 -23.00 4.62
CA GLY A 157 -0.28 -24.07 3.87
C GLY A 157 -0.32 -23.88 2.35
N PHE A 158 0.32 -22.85 1.80
CA PHE A 158 0.27 -22.56 0.35
C PHE A 158 1.55 -22.92 -0.42
N GLY A 159 2.62 -23.34 0.26
CA GLY A 159 3.87 -23.74 -0.42
C GLY A 159 3.75 -24.98 -1.31
N PRO A 160 4.76 -25.23 -2.19
CA PRO A 160 5.99 -24.46 -2.32
C PRO A 160 5.81 -23.16 -3.10
N PHE A 161 6.65 -22.18 -2.78
CA PHE A 161 6.68 -20.91 -3.49
C PHE A 161 7.78 -20.89 -4.57
N PRO A 162 7.71 -19.99 -5.57
CA PRO A 162 8.80 -19.78 -6.53
C PRO A 162 10.13 -19.53 -5.81
N GLY A 163 11.20 -20.16 -6.32
CA GLY A 163 12.54 -20.03 -5.79
C GLY A 163 13.25 -18.73 -6.20
N SER A 164 14.49 -18.61 -5.76
CA SER A 164 15.38 -17.45 -6.05
C SER A 164 14.86 -16.13 -5.44
N VAL A 165 14.14 -16.21 -4.33
CA VAL A 165 13.70 -15.07 -3.52
C VAL A 165 14.41 -15.12 -2.18
N TYR A 166 15.02 -14.00 -1.79
CA TYR A 166 15.82 -13.87 -0.57
C TYR A 166 15.32 -12.72 0.25
N HIS A 167 15.30 -12.86 1.57
CA HIS A 167 14.86 -11.82 2.47
C HIS A 167 16.00 -11.28 3.31
N VAL A 168 16.02 -9.96 3.45
CA VAL A 168 16.93 -9.25 4.36
C VAL A 168 16.12 -8.43 5.36
N PRO A 169 16.67 -8.08 6.54
CA PRO A 169 15.94 -7.28 7.50
C PRO A 169 15.66 -5.87 6.97
N TYR A 170 14.50 -5.31 7.37
CA TYR A 170 14.16 -3.91 7.11
C TYR A 170 14.50 -3.10 8.36
N PRO A 171 15.09 -1.89 8.24
CA PRO A 171 15.49 -1.08 9.38
C PRO A 171 14.29 -0.70 10.27
N SER A 172 14.48 -0.81 11.57
CA SER A 172 13.51 -0.43 12.59
C SER A 172 14.22 -0.13 13.90
N ASP A 173 14.30 1.14 14.26
CA ASP A 173 14.99 1.59 15.49
C ASP A 173 14.38 0.94 16.74
N LEU A 174 13.04 0.83 16.80
CA LEU A 174 12.35 0.22 17.94
C LEU A 174 12.75 -1.25 18.15
N HIS A 175 13.03 -1.96 17.06
CA HIS A 175 13.40 -3.38 17.08
C HIS A 175 14.92 -3.59 16.99
N GLY A 176 15.71 -2.53 17.07
CA GLY A 176 17.17 -2.60 17.07
C GLY A 176 17.80 -3.03 15.76
N ILE A 177 17.10 -2.82 14.62
CA ILE A 177 17.59 -3.15 13.29
C ILE A 177 18.04 -1.85 12.61
N SER A 178 19.35 -1.72 12.40
CA SER A 178 19.95 -0.57 11.74
C SER A 178 19.94 -0.72 10.20
N THR A 179 20.18 0.38 9.49
CA THR A 179 20.45 0.34 8.05
C THR A 179 21.66 -0.55 7.73
N GLN A 180 22.70 -0.51 8.56
CA GLN A 180 23.90 -1.33 8.37
C GLN A 180 23.60 -2.83 8.46
N ASP A 181 22.73 -3.26 9.39
CA ASP A 181 22.32 -4.67 9.48
C ASP A 181 21.67 -5.16 8.19
N SER A 182 20.86 -4.31 7.54
CA SER A 182 20.25 -4.62 6.24
C SER A 182 21.29 -4.76 5.14
N LEU A 183 22.26 -3.86 5.10
CA LEU A 183 23.33 -3.87 4.09
C LEU A 183 24.29 -5.06 4.29
N ASP A 184 24.67 -5.35 5.53
CA ASP A 184 25.50 -6.51 5.87
C ASP A 184 24.81 -7.83 5.49
N ALA A 185 23.47 -7.88 5.66
CA ALA A 185 22.68 -9.03 5.23
C ALA A 185 22.70 -9.21 3.71
N ILE A 186 22.61 -8.12 2.92
CA ILE A 186 22.73 -8.19 1.46
C ILE A 186 24.13 -8.65 1.04
N GLU A 187 25.18 -8.10 1.65
CA GLU A 187 26.56 -8.53 1.36
C GLU A 187 26.79 -10.01 1.70
N ARG A 188 26.20 -10.49 2.78
CA ARG A 188 26.26 -11.91 3.17
C ARG A 188 25.55 -12.80 2.15
N LEU A 189 24.35 -12.39 1.67
CA LEU A 189 23.64 -13.09 0.61
C LEU A 189 24.52 -13.29 -0.62
N PHE A 190 25.27 -12.26 -1.02
CA PHE A 190 26.16 -12.33 -2.19
C PHE A 190 27.35 -13.28 -2.00
N LYS A 191 27.67 -13.64 -0.78
CA LYS A 191 28.77 -14.59 -0.46
C LYS A 191 28.27 -16.01 -0.20
N SER A 192 27.04 -16.17 0.29
CA SER A 192 26.55 -17.47 0.78
C SER A 192 25.42 -18.09 -0.05
N ASP A 193 24.56 -17.26 -0.65
CA ASP A 193 23.30 -17.76 -1.22
C ASP A 193 23.15 -17.52 -2.72
N ILE A 194 23.58 -16.35 -3.23
CA ILE A 194 23.45 -15.98 -4.63
C ILE A 194 24.51 -14.95 -5.02
N GLU A 195 25.17 -15.14 -6.14
CA GLU A 195 26.09 -14.12 -6.68
C GLU A 195 25.30 -12.85 -7.08
N ALA A 196 25.85 -11.66 -6.80
CA ALA A 196 25.22 -10.37 -7.15
C ALA A 196 24.83 -10.30 -8.64
N LYS A 197 25.65 -10.88 -9.54
CA LYS A 197 25.37 -10.95 -10.98
C LYS A 197 24.19 -11.85 -11.37
N GLN A 198 23.63 -12.62 -10.45
CA GLN A 198 22.42 -13.44 -10.63
C GLN A 198 21.18 -12.79 -10.03
N VAL A 199 21.30 -11.62 -9.39
CA VAL A 199 20.17 -10.87 -8.85
C VAL A 199 19.58 -9.97 -9.92
N ALA A 200 18.30 -10.17 -10.23
CA ALA A 200 17.54 -9.34 -11.18
C ALA A 200 17.07 -8.04 -10.54
N ALA A 201 16.58 -8.11 -9.30
CA ALA A 201 15.95 -6.95 -8.65
C ALA A 201 16.11 -6.97 -7.13
N ILE A 202 16.05 -5.77 -6.56
CA ILE A 202 15.77 -5.53 -5.14
C ILE A 202 14.43 -4.78 -5.08
N ILE A 203 13.45 -5.34 -4.36
CA ILE A 203 12.13 -4.73 -4.17
C ILE A 203 11.95 -4.30 -2.72
N PHE A 204 11.44 -3.10 -2.51
CA PHE A 204 11.11 -2.57 -1.17
C PHE A 204 9.90 -1.65 -1.22
N GLU A 205 9.21 -1.51 -0.09
CA GLU A 205 8.19 -0.49 0.13
C GLU A 205 8.87 0.74 0.74
N PRO A 206 8.73 1.96 0.19
CA PRO A 206 9.26 3.18 0.81
C PRO A 206 8.70 3.42 2.21
N VAL A 207 7.45 3.01 2.43
CA VAL A 207 6.81 2.87 3.74
C VAL A 207 6.12 1.52 3.77
N GLN A 208 6.55 0.62 4.65
CA GLN A 208 5.96 -0.71 4.75
C GLN A 208 4.51 -0.63 5.23
N GLY A 209 3.56 -1.07 4.41
CA GLY A 209 2.14 -1.05 4.76
C GLY A 209 1.78 -2.07 5.85
N GLU A 210 1.80 -3.34 5.52
CA GLU A 210 1.47 -4.44 6.45
C GLU A 210 2.56 -4.66 7.52
N GLY A 211 3.79 -4.23 7.26
CA GLY A 211 4.90 -4.30 8.20
C GLY A 211 4.81 -3.33 9.37
N GLY A 212 3.91 -2.36 9.33
CA GLY A 212 3.66 -1.44 10.44
C GLY A 212 4.11 0.00 10.20
N PHE A 213 4.07 0.47 8.98
CA PHE A 213 4.42 1.83 8.55
C PHE A 213 5.87 2.23 8.88
N ASN A 214 6.77 1.26 8.82
CA ASN A 214 8.19 1.54 8.88
C ASN A 214 8.62 2.31 7.63
N VAL A 215 9.25 3.46 7.84
CA VAL A 215 9.73 4.34 6.76
C VAL A 215 11.16 3.96 6.41
N ALA A 216 11.45 3.77 5.12
CA ALA A 216 12.82 3.52 4.66
C ALA A 216 13.74 4.69 5.00
N PRO A 217 14.82 4.49 5.75
CA PRO A 217 15.83 5.54 5.94
C PRO A 217 16.41 6.00 4.60
N LYS A 218 16.70 7.29 4.48
CA LYS A 218 17.30 7.85 3.25
C LYS A 218 18.63 7.16 2.90
N GLU A 219 19.40 6.81 3.92
CA GLU A 219 20.68 6.11 3.80
C GLU A 219 20.50 4.71 3.21
N LEU A 220 19.42 4.01 3.57
CA LEU A 220 19.10 2.70 2.99
C LEU A 220 18.80 2.83 1.49
N VAL A 221 17.91 3.76 1.13
CA VAL A 221 17.50 3.97 -0.27
C VAL A 221 18.71 4.34 -1.13
N ALA A 222 19.56 5.27 -0.66
CA ALA A 222 20.80 5.65 -1.32
C ALA A 222 21.78 4.47 -1.47
N ALA A 223 21.90 3.64 -0.45
CA ALA A 223 22.78 2.46 -0.49
C ALA A 223 22.24 1.39 -1.46
N ILE A 224 20.92 1.13 -1.46
CA ILE A 224 20.29 0.22 -2.44
C ILE A 224 20.52 0.74 -3.86
N ARG A 225 20.36 2.05 -4.09
CA ARG A 225 20.60 2.63 -5.42
C ARG A 225 22.03 2.39 -5.89
N ARG A 226 23.03 2.70 -5.08
CA ARG A 226 24.44 2.46 -5.40
C ARG A 226 24.72 1.00 -5.69
N LEU A 227 24.22 0.10 -4.87
CA LEU A 227 24.40 -1.35 -5.02
C LEU A 227 23.72 -1.86 -6.30
N CYS A 228 22.53 -1.37 -6.63
CA CYS A 228 21.85 -1.69 -7.89
C CYS A 228 22.65 -1.20 -9.10
N ASP A 229 23.19 0.01 -9.05
CA ASP A 229 24.01 0.59 -10.13
C ASP A 229 25.32 -0.20 -10.32
N GLU A 230 25.99 -0.56 -9.22
CA GLU A 230 27.25 -1.33 -9.26
C GLU A 230 27.09 -2.71 -9.88
N HIS A 231 25.99 -3.40 -9.59
CA HIS A 231 25.79 -4.78 -10.02
C HIS A 231 24.80 -4.94 -11.18
N GLY A 232 24.24 -3.85 -11.71
CA GLY A 232 23.23 -3.90 -12.76
C GLY A 232 21.94 -4.60 -12.30
N ILE A 233 21.52 -4.35 -11.06
CA ILE A 233 20.31 -4.85 -10.43
C ILE A 233 19.20 -3.81 -10.62
N VAL A 234 17.97 -4.25 -10.91
CA VAL A 234 16.81 -3.36 -11.03
C VAL A 234 16.29 -2.99 -9.65
N MET A 235 16.21 -1.70 -9.34
CA MET A 235 15.63 -1.19 -8.11
C MET A 235 14.13 -0.99 -8.29
N ILE A 236 13.31 -1.72 -7.53
CA ILE A 236 11.85 -1.66 -7.59
C ILE A 236 11.31 -1.05 -6.29
N ALA A 237 10.59 0.07 -6.40
CA ALA A 237 9.82 0.64 -5.29
C ALA A 237 8.36 0.19 -5.40
N ASP A 238 7.86 -0.51 -4.38
CA ASP A 238 6.45 -0.88 -4.28
C ASP A 238 5.67 0.25 -3.59
N GLU A 239 4.99 1.04 -4.41
CA GLU A 239 4.17 2.17 -3.98
C GLU A 239 2.66 1.87 -3.99
N VAL A 240 2.29 0.61 -4.00
CA VAL A 240 0.88 0.18 -4.01
C VAL A 240 0.09 0.79 -2.85
N GLN A 241 0.69 0.94 -1.67
CA GLN A 241 0.02 1.54 -0.51
C GLN A 241 0.45 2.97 -0.22
N SER A 242 1.65 3.37 -0.56
CA SER A 242 2.24 4.67 -0.21
C SER A 242 1.99 5.78 -1.24
N GLY A 243 1.56 5.43 -2.45
CA GLY A 243 1.34 6.38 -3.54
C GLY A 243 0.07 7.24 -3.40
N PHE A 244 -0.10 8.15 -4.35
CA PHE A 244 -1.28 8.97 -4.55
C PHE A 244 -1.64 9.83 -3.34
N ALA A 245 -0.71 10.69 -2.93
CA ALA A 245 -0.80 11.70 -1.87
C ALA A 245 -0.75 11.15 -0.43
N ARG A 246 -0.83 9.82 -0.20
CA ARG A 246 -0.88 9.25 1.16
C ARG A 246 0.23 9.73 2.07
N THR A 247 1.46 9.85 1.57
CA THR A 247 2.64 10.25 2.37
C THR A 247 2.91 11.77 2.36
N GLY A 248 2.00 12.58 1.82
CA GLY A 248 2.19 14.03 1.70
C GLY A 248 2.97 14.49 0.46
N LYS A 249 3.30 13.56 -0.41
CA LYS A 249 3.79 13.74 -1.78
C LYS A 249 2.95 12.87 -2.70
N LEU A 250 3.00 13.08 -4.03
CA LEU A 250 2.25 12.23 -4.95
C LEU A 250 2.68 10.77 -4.84
N PHE A 251 3.99 10.53 -4.80
CA PHE A 251 4.60 9.23 -4.52
C PHE A 251 5.54 9.33 -3.32
N ALA A 252 5.68 8.25 -2.55
CA ALA A 252 6.60 8.26 -1.41
C ALA A 252 8.06 8.41 -1.85
N MET A 253 8.42 7.94 -3.05
CA MET A 253 9.76 8.12 -3.61
C MET A 253 10.10 9.60 -3.89
N ASP A 254 9.14 10.52 -3.92
CA ASP A 254 9.40 11.96 -3.98
C ASP A 254 10.05 12.53 -2.70
N HIS A 255 10.08 11.76 -1.61
CA HIS A 255 10.82 12.12 -0.39
C HIS A 255 12.32 11.81 -0.46
N TYR A 256 12.77 11.09 -1.49
CA TYR A 256 14.14 10.61 -1.66
C TYR A 256 14.82 11.26 -2.87
N ALA A 257 16.13 11.48 -2.75
CA ALA A 257 16.93 11.99 -3.88
C ALA A 257 17.15 10.91 -4.95
N ASP A 258 17.28 9.66 -4.50
CA ASP A 258 17.55 8.53 -5.37
C ASP A 258 16.24 7.97 -5.94
N LYS A 259 16.25 7.61 -7.23
CA LYS A 259 15.06 7.17 -7.97
C LYS A 259 15.13 5.66 -8.26
N PRO A 260 13.99 4.93 -8.15
CA PRO A 260 13.92 3.55 -8.59
C PRO A 260 13.93 3.44 -10.11
N ASP A 261 14.25 2.24 -10.60
CA ASP A 261 14.14 1.90 -12.01
C ASP A 261 12.72 1.55 -12.41
N LEU A 262 12.00 0.86 -11.52
CA LEU A 262 10.58 0.51 -11.66
C LEU A 262 9.84 0.88 -10.38
N MET A 263 8.57 1.24 -10.54
CA MET A 263 7.66 1.53 -9.44
C MET A 263 6.31 0.86 -9.70
N THR A 264 5.79 0.15 -8.71
CA THR A 264 4.44 -0.44 -8.77
C THR A 264 3.43 0.48 -8.12
N MET A 265 2.20 0.50 -8.63
CA MET A 265 1.10 1.33 -8.16
C MET A 265 -0.23 0.60 -8.28
N ALA A 266 -1.15 0.86 -7.36
CA ALA A 266 -2.52 0.35 -7.35
C ALA A 266 -3.37 1.14 -6.34
N LYS A 267 -4.33 0.49 -5.67
CA LYS A 267 -5.16 1.06 -4.58
C LYS A 267 -5.73 2.43 -4.94
N SER A 268 -5.19 3.50 -4.34
CA SER A 268 -5.69 4.85 -4.58
C SER A 268 -5.50 5.39 -5.99
N LEU A 269 -4.76 4.70 -6.86
CA LEU A 269 -4.64 5.05 -8.28
C LEU A 269 -6.01 5.29 -8.94
N ALA A 270 -7.01 4.48 -8.61
CA ALA A 270 -8.33 4.55 -9.23
C ALA A 270 -9.49 4.67 -8.22
N GLY A 271 -9.22 5.06 -6.98
CA GLY A 271 -10.23 5.45 -5.99
C GLY A 271 -11.35 4.43 -5.74
N GLY A 272 -11.02 3.14 -5.77
CA GLY A 272 -11.95 2.03 -5.54
C GLY A 272 -12.20 1.15 -6.77
N MET A 273 -11.87 1.61 -7.98
CA MET A 273 -11.91 0.78 -9.17
C MET A 273 -10.63 -0.07 -9.28
N PRO A 274 -10.74 -1.37 -9.66
CA PRO A 274 -9.57 -2.23 -9.81
C PRO A 274 -8.64 -1.76 -10.93
N LEU A 275 -7.51 -1.18 -10.57
CA LEU A 275 -6.44 -0.77 -11.47
C LEU A 275 -5.11 -0.83 -10.75
N SER A 276 -4.10 -1.30 -11.46
CA SER A 276 -2.71 -1.24 -11.03
C SER A 276 -1.80 -0.96 -12.21
N GLY A 277 -0.53 -0.71 -11.96
CA GLY A 277 0.43 -0.48 -13.02
C GLY A 277 1.86 -0.60 -12.56
N VAL A 278 2.73 -0.69 -13.55
CA VAL A 278 4.18 -0.55 -13.41
C VAL A 278 4.60 0.63 -14.28
N VAL A 279 5.28 1.58 -13.68
CA VAL A 279 5.97 2.67 -14.38
C VAL A 279 7.47 2.55 -14.15
N GLY A 280 8.26 2.77 -15.17
CA GLY A 280 9.70 2.67 -15.01
C GLY A 280 10.49 3.12 -16.23
N ASN A 281 11.80 2.99 -16.10
CA ASN A 281 12.74 3.32 -17.17
C ASN A 281 12.38 2.61 -18.47
N ALA A 282 12.24 3.37 -19.55
CA ALA A 282 11.76 2.87 -20.84
C ALA A 282 12.56 1.67 -21.38
N ASN A 283 13.89 1.69 -21.23
CA ASN A 283 14.73 0.61 -21.69
C ASN A 283 14.48 -0.70 -20.91
N ILE A 284 14.15 -0.59 -19.64
CA ILE A 284 13.80 -1.73 -18.79
C ILE A 284 12.38 -2.20 -19.09
N MET A 285 11.44 -1.27 -19.21
CA MET A 285 10.02 -1.56 -19.52
C MET A 285 9.86 -2.24 -20.90
N ASP A 286 10.70 -1.94 -21.87
CA ASP A 286 10.69 -2.51 -23.21
C ASP A 286 11.41 -3.88 -23.34
N ALA A 287 11.98 -4.40 -22.27
CA ALA A 287 12.72 -5.68 -22.32
C ALA A 287 11.84 -6.90 -22.64
N PRO A 288 10.59 -7.02 -22.12
CA PRO A 288 9.70 -8.10 -22.56
C PRO A 288 9.30 -7.96 -24.02
N ALA A 289 9.27 -9.08 -24.74
CA ALA A 289 8.79 -9.12 -26.12
C ALA A 289 7.30 -8.75 -26.20
N PRO A 290 6.80 -8.26 -27.37
CA PRO A 290 5.40 -7.98 -27.58
C PRO A 290 4.51 -9.18 -27.21
N GLY A 291 3.45 -8.93 -26.43
CA GLY A 291 2.57 -9.97 -25.87
C GLY A 291 3.06 -10.58 -24.55
N GLY A 292 4.25 -10.21 -24.08
CA GLY A 292 4.80 -10.69 -22.78
C GLY A 292 4.16 -10.08 -21.55
N LEU A 293 3.53 -8.90 -21.69
CA LEU A 293 2.76 -8.23 -20.65
C LEU A 293 1.31 -8.06 -21.09
N GLY A 294 0.37 -8.16 -20.18
CA GLY A 294 -1.05 -7.97 -20.48
C GLY A 294 -1.98 -8.69 -19.52
N GLY A 295 -3.24 -8.69 -19.87
CA GLY A 295 -4.34 -9.32 -19.14
C GLY A 295 -5.67 -8.90 -19.78
N THR A 296 -6.65 -9.79 -19.79
CA THR A 296 -7.96 -9.49 -20.41
C THR A 296 -8.61 -8.24 -19.85
N TYR A 297 -8.54 -8.03 -18.53
CA TYR A 297 -9.11 -6.86 -17.83
C TYR A 297 -8.08 -5.77 -17.51
N ALA A 298 -6.83 -5.97 -17.89
CA ALA A 298 -5.74 -5.04 -17.59
C ALA A 298 -6.02 -3.66 -18.18
N GLY A 299 -5.94 -2.64 -17.36
CA GLY A 299 -6.23 -1.27 -17.78
C GLY A 299 -7.69 -1.06 -18.15
N ASN A 300 -8.65 -1.62 -17.38
CA ASN A 300 -10.08 -1.47 -17.65
C ASN A 300 -10.46 0.00 -17.86
N PRO A 301 -11.26 0.33 -18.91
CA PRO A 301 -11.57 1.72 -19.26
C PRO A 301 -12.31 2.50 -18.17
N LEU A 302 -13.16 1.85 -17.36
CA LEU A 302 -13.85 2.51 -16.25
C LEU A 302 -12.84 2.88 -15.14
N ALA A 303 -11.92 1.97 -14.86
CA ALA A 303 -10.87 2.20 -13.85
C ALA A 303 -9.85 3.25 -14.33
N VAL A 304 -9.54 3.27 -15.63
CA VAL A 304 -8.70 4.32 -16.24
C VAL A 304 -9.37 5.69 -16.15
N ALA A 305 -10.67 5.79 -16.43
CA ALA A 305 -11.43 7.02 -16.25
C ALA A 305 -11.44 7.49 -14.80
N ALA A 306 -11.62 6.56 -13.86
CA ALA A 306 -11.51 6.85 -12.41
C ALA A 306 -10.12 7.36 -12.02
N ALA A 307 -9.05 6.77 -12.57
CA ALA A 307 -7.67 7.19 -12.29
C ALA A 307 -7.38 8.62 -12.80
N HIS A 308 -7.89 8.98 -13.96
CA HIS A 308 -7.83 10.36 -14.45
C HIS A 308 -8.51 11.33 -13.46
N ALA A 309 -9.69 10.96 -12.96
CA ALA A 309 -10.38 11.76 -11.96
C ALA A 309 -9.58 11.87 -10.66
N VAL A 310 -9.01 10.75 -10.16
CA VAL A 310 -8.18 10.75 -8.94
C VAL A 310 -7.01 11.73 -9.05
N LEU A 311 -6.26 11.69 -10.16
CA LEU A 311 -5.13 12.62 -10.36
C LEU A 311 -5.60 14.08 -10.36
N ASN A 312 -6.73 14.38 -11.01
CA ASN A 312 -7.29 15.72 -11.03
C ASN A 312 -7.78 16.17 -9.64
N ILE A 313 -8.40 15.28 -8.85
CA ILE A 313 -8.85 15.58 -7.49
C ILE A 313 -7.65 15.87 -6.57
N ILE A 314 -6.60 15.06 -6.64
CA ILE A 314 -5.38 15.26 -5.84
C ILE A 314 -4.80 16.65 -6.07
N ASP A 315 -4.71 17.10 -7.31
CA ASP A 315 -4.19 18.40 -7.68
C ASP A 315 -5.16 19.52 -7.27
N LYS A 316 -6.42 19.46 -7.71
CA LYS A 316 -7.47 20.46 -7.49
C LYS A 316 -7.71 20.75 -6.00
N GLU A 317 -7.69 19.69 -5.16
CA GLU A 317 -7.95 19.80 -3.72
C GLU A 317 -6.67 19.83 -2.87
N SER A 318 -5.50 19.92 -3.52
CA SER A 318 -4.18 19.99 -2.85
C SER A 318 -3.99 18.87 -1.81
N LEU A 319 -4.35 17.63 -2.18
CA LEU A 319 -4.41 16.52 -1.22
C LEU A 319 -3.04 16.13 -0.65
N CYS A 320 -1.94 16.41 -1.33
CA CYS A 320 -0.60 16.20 -0.76
C CYS A 320 -0.36 17.11 0.46
N GLU A 321 -0.73 18.39 0.36
CA GLU A 321 -0.64 19.32 1.48
C GLU A 321 -1.63 18.96 2.58
N ARG A 322 -2.86 18.61 2.20
CA ARG A 322 -3.89 18.15 3.14
C ARG A 322 -3.42 16.92 3.92
N ALA A 323 -2.77 15.96 3.27
CA ALA A 323 -2.21 14.79 3.92
C ALA A 323 -1.15 15.15 4.98
N ASN A 324 -0.30 16.14 4.70
CA ASN A 324 0.68 16.62 5.67
C ASN A 324 0.01 17.29 6.87
N GLN A 325 -1.01 18.14 6.64
CA GLN A 325 -1.73 18.85 7.71
C GLN A 325 -2.45 17.85 8.63
N LEU A 326 -3.24 16.93 8.08
CA LEU A 326 -3.97 15.93 8.85
C LEU A 326 -3.02 14.96 9.57
N GLY A 327 -1.98 14.51 8.89
CA GLY A 327 -0.99 13.61 9.46
C GLY A 327 -0.23 14.24 10.63
N GLN A 328 0.10 15.53 10.54
CA GLN A 328 0.75 16.25 11.64
C GLN A 328 -0.19 16.39 12.86
N ARG A 329 -1.48 16.68 12.62
CA ARG A 329 -2.49 16.73 13.70
C ARG A 329 -2.62 15.40 14.41
N LEU A 330 -2.76 14.29 13.65
CA LEU A 330 -2.81 12.94 14.21
C LEU A 330 -1.54 12.59 14.98
N LYS A 331 -0.37 12.86 14.40
CA LYS A 331 0.92 12.57 15.02
C LYS A 331 1.08 13.31 16.35
N ASN A 332 0.69 14.59 16.41
CA ASN A 332 0.72 15.38 17.64
C ASN A 332 -0.21 14.78 18.71
N THR A 333 -1.44 14.38 18.32
CA THR A 333 -2.40 13.70 19.22
C THR A 333 -1.80 12.44 19.84
N LEU A 334 -1.14 11.61 19.02
CA LEU A 334 -0.53 10.35 19.48
C LEU A 334 0.72 10.57 20.33
N ILE A 335 1.55 11.56 20.01
CA ILE A 335 2.73 11.93 20.82
C ILE A 335 2.30 12.45 22.18
N TYR A 336 1.26 13.30 22.22
CA TYR A 336 0.70 13.77 23.49
C TYR A 336 0.11 12.61 24.31
N ALA A 337 -0.64 11.72 23.70
CA ALA A 337 -1.17 10.54 24.39
C ALA A 337 -0.07 9.63 24.94
N LYS A 338 1.08 9.54 24.30
CA LYS A 338 2.23 8.76 24.77
C LYS A 338 2.75 9.20 26.15
N GLU A 339 2.56 10.46 26.54
CA GLU A 339 2.97 10.96 27.86
C GLU A 339 2.18 10.30 29.01
N SER A 340 0.93 9.89 28.74
CA SER A 340 0.01 9.29 29.73
C SER A 340 -0.33 7.82 29.47
N VAL A 341 0.02 7.28 28.29
CA VAL A 341 -0.24 5.89 27.88
C VAL A 341 1.07 5.14 27.71
N PRO A 342 1.60 4.50 28.77
CA PRO A 342 2.91 3.83 28.75
C PRO A 342 3.03 2.71 27.71
N ALA A 343 1.90 2.16 27.26
CA ALA A 343 1.86 1.12 26.23
C ALA A 343 2.27 1.62 24.84
N ILE A 344 2.24 2.93 24.56
CA ILE A 344 2.66 3.49 23.27
C ILE A 344 4.19 3.44 23.16
N ALA A 345 4.69 2.47 22.41
CA ALA A 345 6.12 2.29 22.18
C ALA A 345 6.66 3.29 21.14
N ALA A 346 5.99 3.44 20.02
CA ALA A 346 6.41 4.35 18.95
C ALA A 346 5.23 4.96 18.20
N VAL A 347 5.44 6.17 17.65
CA VAL A 347 4.58 6.84 16.68
C VAL A 347 5.45 7.18 15.47
N ARG A 348 5.05 6.74 14.27
CA ARG A 348 5.86 6.92 13.05
C ARG A 348 5.02 7.10 11.80
N GLY A 349 5.67 7.46 10.71
CA GLY A 349 5.09 7.59 9.38
C GLY A 349 5.38 8.91 8.70
N LEU A 350 4.88 9.05 7.46
CA LEU A 350 5.00 10.21 6.59
C LEU A 350 3.61 10.72 6.16
N GLY A 351 3.43 12.03 6.14
CA GLY A 351 2.14 12.62 5.75
C GLY A 351 1.00 12.04 6.55
N SER A 352 -0.02 11.49 5.89
CA SER A 352 -1.16 10.80 6.49
C SER A 352 -1.04 9.27 6.47
N MET A 353 0.16 8.74 6.32
CA MET A 353 0.48 7.33 6.52
C MET A 353 1.14 7.19 7.90
N ILE A 354 0.35 7.29 8.96
CA ILE A 354 0.78 7.32 10.37
C ILE A 354 0.34 6.04 11.07
N ALA A 355 1.21 5.53 11.93
CA ALA A 355 0.94 4.38 12.78
C ALA A 355 1.43 4.61 14.22
N VAL A 356 0.80 3.89 15.14
CA VAL A 356 1.19 3.79 16.55
C VAL A 356 1.42 2.33 16.92
N GLU A 357 2.54 2.05 17.56
CA GLU A 357 2.92 0.70 17.98
C GLU A 357 2.83 0.58 19.50
N PHE A 358 2.33 -0.60 19.95
CA PHE A 358 2.05 -0.87 21.36
C PHE A 358 2.89 -2.02 21.89
N ASN A 359 3.53 -1.80 23.02
CA ASN A 359 4.20 -2.83 23.82
C ASN A 359 3.52 -2.95 25.18
N ASP A 360 3.62 -4.12 25.78
CA ASP A 360 3.22 -4.33 27.16
C ASP A 360 4.12 -3.49 28.07
N PRO A 361 3.59 -2.56 28.89
CA PRO A 361 4.40 -1.66 29.71
C PRO A 361 5.15 -2.37 30.84
N GLN A 362 4.79 -3.61 31.18
CA GLN A 362 5.47 -4.38 32.23
C GLN A 362 6.64 -5.19 31.68
N THR A 363 6.49 -5.77 30.48
CA THR A 363 7.51 -6.64 29.88
C THR A 363 8.35 -5.95 28.81
N GLY A 364 7.85 -4.86 28.21
CA GLY A 364 8.45 -4.20 27.05
C GLY A 364 8.20 -4.93 25.70
N GLU A 365 7.54 -6.09 25.72
CA GLU A 365 7.31 -6.91 24.54
C GLU A 365 6.14 -6.40 23.70
N PRO A 366 6.12 -6.65 22.36
CA PRO A 366 5.01 -6.28 21.49
C PRO A 366 3.66 -6.88 21.95
N SER A 367 2.61 -6.07 22.01
CA SER A 367 1.29 -6.51 22.51
C SER A 367 0.17 -6.30 21.50
N ALA A 368 -0.17 -7.36 20.77
CA ALA A 368 -1.36 -7.37 19.89
C ALA A 368 -2.67 -7.18 20.68
N ALA A 369 -2.73 -7.68 21.92
CA ALA A 369 -3.92 -7.57 22.76
C ALA A 369 -4.27 -6.10 23.07
N ILE A 370 -3.26 -5.26 23.33
CA ILE A 370 -3.47 -3.83 23.58
C ILE A 370 -4.00 -3.15 22.30
N ALA A 371 -3.37 -3.39 21.15
CA ALA A 371 -3.81 -2.83 19.88
C ALA A 371 -5.25 -3.23 19.54
N GLN A 372 -5.60 -4.51 19.71
CA GLN A 372 -6.96 -5.02 19.48
C GLN A 372 -7.99 -4.40 20.44
N LYS A 373 -7.65 -4.24 21.72
CA LYS A 373 -8.53 -3.61 22.72
C LYS A 373 -8.85 -2.17 22.32
N ILE A 374 -7.84 -1.39 21.94
CA ILE A 374 -8.02 0.00 21.48
C ILE A 374 -8.85 0.05 20.20
N GLN A 375 -8.57 -0.83 19.23
CA GLN A 375 -9.35 -0.94 17.99
C GLN A 375 -10.84 -1.22 18.27
N GLN A 376 -11.13 -2.17 19.18
CA GLN A 376 -12.51 -2.52 19.54
C GLN A 376 -13.24 -1.37 20.26
N ARG A 377 -12.56 -0.64 21.14
CA ARG A 377 -13.10 0.53 21.83
C ARG A 377 -13.40 1.68 20.86
N ALA A 378 -12.50 1.93 19.92
CA ALA A 378 -12.73 2.92 18.87
C ALA A 378 -13.93 2.52 17.99
N LEU A 379 -14.01 1.24 17.59
CA LEU A 379 -15.12 0.73 16.79
C LEU A 379 -16.47 0.84 17.53
N ALA A 380 -16.51 0.55 18.83
CA ALA A 380 -17.73 0.70 19.65
C ALA A 380 -18.24 2.15 19.70
N GLN A 381 -17.36 3.13 19.45
CA GLN A 381 -17.69 4.55 19.36
C GLN A 381 -17.86 5.04 17.91
N GLY A 382 -17.86 4.13 16.92
CA GLY A 382 -18.05 4.45 15.51
C GLY A 382 -16.79 4.87 14.76
N LEU A 383 -15.58 4.56 15.24
CA LEU A 383 -14.32 4.79 14.53
C LEU A 383 -13.69 3.47 14.07
N LEU A 384 -13.61 3.28 12.74
CA LEU A 384 -13.06 2.08 12.14
C LEU A 384 -11.53 2.22 11.98
N LEU A 385 -10.77 1.40 12.70
CA LEU A 385 -9.30 1.34 12.67
C LEU A 385 -8.80 -0.02 12.18
N LEU A 386 -7.58 -0.06 11.65
CA LEU A 386 -6.90 -1.30 11.23
C LEU A 386 -5.65 -1.57 12.07
N THR A 387 -5.42 -2.84 12.38
CA THR A 387 -4.17 -3.31 12.95
C THR A 387 -3.24 -3.84 11.86
N CYS A 388 -1.94 -3.85 12.12
CA CYS A 388 -0.89 -4.41 11.27
C CYS A 388 0.39 -4.68 12.09
N GLY A 389 1.53 -4.80 11.40
CA GLY A 389 2.82 -5.10 12.02
C GLY A 389 3.11 -6.60 12.11
N ALA A 390 4.38 -6.96 12.25
CA ALA A 390 4.82 -8.35 12.36
C ALA A 390 4.16 -9.08 13.54
N TYR A 391 3.94 -8.38 14.64
CA TYR A 391 3.35 -8.89 15.87
C TYR A 391 1.86 -8.54 16.03
N GLY A 392 1.24 -7.84 15.06
CA GLY A 392 -0.15 -7.40 15.17
C GLY A 392 -0.41 -6.30 16.21
N ASN A 393 0.64 -5.65 16.68
CA ASN A 393 0.64 -4.67 17.77
C ASN A 393 0.64 -3.20 17.29
N VAL A 394 0.41 -2.98 16.01
CA VAL A 394 0.41 -1.65 15.39
C VAL A 394 -1.01 -1.29 14.96
N ILE A 395 -1.47 -0.09 15.30
CA ILE A 395 -2.66 0.52 14.69
C ILE A 395 -2.18 1.50 13.62
N ARG A 396 -2.73 1.36 12.41
CA ARG A 396 -2.49 2.23 11.25
C ARG A 396 -3.71 3.05 10.91
N PHE A 397 -3.48 4.28 10.48
CA PHE A 397 -4.52 5.25 10.17
C PHE A 397 -4.53 5.54 8.67
N LEU A 398 -5.67 5.27 8.03
CA LEU A 398 -5.81 5.30 6.56
C LEU A 398 -7.05 6.06 6.11
N TYR A 399 -7.44 7.11 6.83
CA TYR A 399 -8.60 7.92 6.51
C TYR A 399 -8.53 8.53 5.10
N PRO A 400 -9.68 8.80 4.45
CA PRO A 400 -9.72 9.63 3.24
C PRO A 400 -9.10 11.00 3.49
N LEU A 401 -8.28 11.48 2.55
CA LEU A 401 -7.64 12.80 2.68
C LEU A 401 -8.64 13.95 2.51
N THR A 402 -9.79 13.66 1.92
CA THR A 402 -10.92 14.56 1.74
C THR A 402 -11.83 14.65 2.97
N ILE A 403 -11.49 13.98 4.07
CA ILE A 403 -12.28 14.02 5.31
C ILE A 403 -12.50 15.45 5.81
N PRO A 404 -13.75 15.85 6.16
CA PRO A 404 -14.02 17.15 6.76
C PRO A 404 -13.34 17.32 8.12
N ASP A 405 -12.88 18.54 8.43
CA ASP A 405 -12.20 18.83 9.70
C ASP A 405 -13.02 18.44 10.93
N ALA A 406 -14.32 18.75 10.95
CA ALA A 406 -15.19 18.41 12.07
C ALA A 406 -15.29 16.88 12.29
N GLN A 407 -15.29 16.09 11.22
CA GLN A 407 -15.32 14.63 11.30
C GLN A 407 -13.95 14.07 11.73
N PHE A 408 -12.87 14.69 11.26
CA PHE A 408 -11.52 14.34 11.71
C PHE A 408 -11.34 14.65 13.21
N ASP A 409 -11.82 15.80 13.69
CA ASP A 409 -11.80 16.17 15.12
C ASP A 409 -12.61 15.19 15.99
N ALA A 410 -13.78 14.77 15.51
CA ALA A 410 -14.58 13.74 16.19
C ALA A 410 -13.81 12.42 16.28
N ALA A 411 -13.13 12.01 15.19
CA ALA A 411 -12.30 10.80 15.20
C ALA A 411 -11.13 10.91 16.17
N MET A 412 -10.47 12.07 16.26
CA MET A 412 -9.38 12.29 17.22
C MET A 412 -9.86 12.19 18.67
N LYS A 413 -11.05 12.68 18.96
CA LYS A 413 -11.66 12.54 20.31
C LYS A 413 -11.91 11.07 20.64
N ILE A 414 -12.57 10.33 19.73
CA ILE A 414 -12.81 8.89 19.92
C ILE A 414 -11.49 8.13 20.13
N LEU A 415 -10.45 8.48 19.36
CA LEU A 415 -9.14 7.87 19.49
C LEU A 415 -8.52 8.14 20.88
N GLN A 416 -8.57 9.38 21.37
CA GLN A 416 -8.09 9.75 22.69
C GLN A 416 -8.83 8.99 23.79
N ASP A 417 -10.17 8.92 23.72
CA ASP A 417 -10.99 8.16 24.67
C ASP A 417 -10.65 6.67 24.64
N ALA A 418 -10.42 6.09 23.45
CA ALA A 418 -10.05 4.67 23.31
C ALA A 418 -8.64 4.35 23.85
N LEU A 419 -7.72 5.33 23.84
CA LEU A 419 -6.35 5.19 24.35
C LEU A 419 -6.28 5.36 25.88
N SER A 420 -7.20 6.10 26.51
CA SER A 420 -7.08 6.55 27.93
C SER A 420 -7.50 5.48 28.94
N ASP A 421 -8.13 4.39 28.55
CA ASP A 421 -8.62 3.30 29.42
C ASP A 421 -7.86 1.97 29.19
#